data_65f11abb5177652acfdd0beb31c9ee4a
#
_entry.id   65f11abb5177652acfdd0beb31c9ee4a
#
_cell.length_a   1.000
_cell.length_b   1.000
_cell.length_c   1.000
_cell.angle_alpha   90.00
_cell.angle_beta   90.00
_cell.angle_gamma   90.00
#
_symmetry.space_group_name_H-M   'P 1'
#
loop_
_entity.id
_entity.type
_entity.pdbx_description
1 polymer ?
#
loop_
_entity_poly.entity_id
_entity_poly.type
_entity_poly.pdbx_seq_one_letter_code
_entity_poly.pdbx_strand_id
1 'polypeptide(L)' 'MRKVEGVCYPVNVAVARVTEIIASSPDGFREAVEEGVRRAARTLRNITGLEITGKRVKVERGHITEYRVDMKLIFLLD' A
#
# COMPACT_ATOMS: atom_id res chain seq x y z
N MET A 1 -4.21 -27.67 5.53
CA MET A 1 -4.68 -27.46 5.86
C MET A 1 -4.82 -27.65 6.64
N ARG A 2 -4.76 -27.53 6.92
CA ARG A 2 -5.06 -27.62 7.56
C ARG A 2 -5.95 -28.08 7.95
N LYS A 3 -6.25 -28.54 8.16
CA LYS A 3 -7.33 -28.77 8.54
C LYS A 3 -7.51 -29.23 9.64
N VAL A 4 -7.39 -29.14 10.39
CA VAL A 4 -7.77 -29.39 11.47
C VAL A 4 -8.80 -30.31 11.77
N GLU A 5 -8.89 -31.30 12.44
CA GLU A 5 -9.84 -31.74 12.74
C GLU A 5 -10.78 -31.54 13.25
N GLY A 6 -10.86 -32.29 13.31
CA GLY A 6 -12.14 -31.91 13.40
C GLY A 6 -12.46 -30.55 13.02
N VAL A 7 -11.80 -29.65 13.47
CA VAL A 7 -12.01 -28.29 13.02
C VAL A 7 -11.10 -28.04 11.85
N CYS A 8 -11.70 -27.61 10.77
CA CYS A 8 -10.94 -27.28 9.59
C CYS A 8 -11.08 -25.79 9.35
N TYR A 9 -10.00 -25.09 9.44
CA TYR A 9 -10.01 -23.66 9.14
C TYR A 9 -9.92 -23.47 7.65
N PRO A 10 -10.71 -22.54 7.12
CA PRO A 10 -10.50 -22.15 5.74
C PRO A 10 -9.08 -21.64 5.59
N VAL A 11 -8.42 -22.06 4.53
CA VAL A 11 -7.02 -21.67 4.34
C VAL A 11 -6.84 -20.19 4.09
N ASN A 12 -7.93 -19.51 3.76
CA ASN A 12 -7.87 -18.08 3.47
C ASN A 12 -8.32 -17.21 4.65
N VAL A 13 -8.47 -17.80 5.83
CA VAL A 13 -8.77 -16.98 7.00
C VAL A 13 -7.52 -16.25 7.40
N ALA A 14 -7.61 -14.94 7.44
CA ALA A 14 -6.48 -14.10 7.77
C ALA A 14 -6.98 -12.78 8.33
N VAL A 15 -6.14 -12.14 9.11
CA VAL A 15 -6.43 -10.83 9.63
C VAL A 15 -5.41 -9.86 9.04
N ALA A 16 -5.91 -8.83 8.42
CA ALA A 16 -5.07 -7.83 7.79
C ALA A 16 -5.24 -6.49 8.46
N ARG A 17 -4.20 -5.71 8.39
CA ARG A 17 -4.23 -4.35 8.89
C ARG A 17 -3.96 -3.41 7.73
N VAL A 18 -4.55 -2.23 7.79
CA VAL A 18 -4.42 -1.24 6.75
C VAL A 18 -3.78 0.02 7.32
N THR A 19 -2.79 0.54 6.64
CA THR A 19 -2.15 1.79 7.00
C THR A 19 -2.22 2.71 5.79
N GLU A 20 -2.63 3.95 6.01
CA GLU A 20 -2.71 4.93 4.94
C GLU A 20 -1.44 5.74 4.86
N ILE A 21 -0.93 5.93 3.66
CA ILE A 21 0.22 6.78 3.43
C ILE A 21 -0.02 7.66 2.22
N ILE A 22 0.73 8.74 2.15
CA ILE A 22 0.75 9.62 0.99
C ILE A 22 2.19 9.66 0.51
N ALA A 23 2.37 9.35 -0.76
CA ALA A 23 3.70 9.40 -1.38
C ALA A 23 3.70 10.41 -2.50
N SER A 24 4.84 11.00 -2.74
CA SER A 24 4.95 11.97 -3.82
C SER A 24 6.27 11.79 -4.54
N SER A 25 6.27 12.20 -5.81
CA SER A 25 7.46 12.13 -6.64
C SER A 25 7.34 13.18 -7.73
N PRO A 26 8.44 13.82 -8.12
CA PRO A 26 8.40 14.71 -9.26
C PRO A 26 8.36 13.97 -10.60
N ASP A 27 8.59 12.64 -10.60
CA ASP A 27 8.75 11.87 -11.83
C ASP A 27 7.47 11.26 -12.34
N GLY A 28 6.50 10.96 -11.46
CA GLY A 28 5.25 10.37 -11.90
C GLY A 28 4.54 9.65 -10.79
N PHE A 29 3.31 9.18 -11.09
CA PHE A 29 2.53 8.44 -10.11
C PHE A 29 3.14 7.08 -9.78
N ARG A 30 3.65 6.40 -10.81
CA ARG A 30 4.25 5.09 -10.59
C ARG A 30 5.44 5.19 -9.65
N GLU A 31 6.28 6.18 -9.88
CA GLU A 31 7.45 6.38 -9.05
C GLU A 31 7.06 6.73 -7.62
N ALA A 32 5.97 7.48 -7.46
CA ALA A 32 5.49 7.80 -6.12
C ALA A 32 5.03 6.53 -5.40
N VAL A 33 4.30 5.66 -6.09
CA VAL A 33 3.85 4.41 -5.49
C VAL A 33 5.03 3.53 -5.10
N GLU A 34 5.99 3.38 -6.00
CA GLU A 34 7.15 2.53 -5.73
C GLU A 34 7.97 3.04 -4.56
N GLU A 35 8.14 4.35 -4.47
CA GLU A 35 8.88 4.94 -3.37
C GLU A 35 8.14 4.74 -2.05
N GLY A 36 6.82 4.91 -2.06
CA GLY A 36 6.03 4.72 -0.86
C GLY A 36 6.11 3.29 -0.34
N VAL A 37 6.00 2.31 -1.23
CA VAL A 37 6.10 0.92 -0.84
C VAL A 37 7.48 0.60 -0.32
N ARG A 38 8.52 1.10 -0.98
CA ARG A 38 9.88 0.82 -0.57
C ARG A 38 10.17 1.35 0.83
N ARG A 39 9.71 2.56 1.13
CA ARG A 39 9.93 3.12 2.45
C ARG A 39 9.10 2.43 3.51
N ALA A 40 7.85 2.11 3.18
CA ALA A 40 6.99 1.43 4.13
C ALA A 40 7.52 0.05 4.47
N ALA A 41 8.15 -0.63 3.50
CA ALA A 41 8.67 -1.97 3.72
C ALA A 41 9.84 -1.98 4.71
N ARG A 42 10.40 -0.84 5.03
CA ARG A 42 11.46 -0.77 6.03
C ARG A 42 10.94 -1.00 7.44
N THR A 43 9.68 -0.66 7.69
CA THR A 43 9.10 -0.74 9.03
C THR A 43 7.91 -1.68 9.12
N LEU A 44 7.27 -1.99 8.00
CA LEU A 44 6.10 -2.85 7.98
C LEU A 44 6.47 -4.19 7.37
N ARG A 45 5.95 -5.25 7.96
CA ARG A 45 6.18 -6.61 7.48
C ARG A 45 4.93 -7.14 6.79
N ASN A 46 5.14 -8.09 5.90
CA ASN A 46 4.05 -8.85 5.28
C ASN A 46 3.10 -7.96 4.50
N ILE A 47 3.64 -6.97 3.82
CA ILE A 47 2.81 -6.15 2.93
C ILE A 47 2.41 -7.01 1.76
N THR A 48 1.11 -7.22 1.59
CA THR A 48 0.58 -8.09 0.55
C THR A 48 -0.14 -7.34 -0.55
N GLY A 49 -0.44 -6.07 -0.33
CA GLY A 49 -1.11 -5.31 -1.37
C GLY A 49 -1.22 -3.86 -1.02
N LEU A 50 -1.72 -3.11 -1.96
CA LEU A 50 -2.05 -1.72 -1.72
C LEU A 50 -3.23 -1.33 -2.58
N GLU A 51 -3.93 -0.32 -2.12
CA GLU A 51 -5.07 0.24 -2.83
C GLU A 51 -4.80 1.72 -3.01
N ILE A 52 -4.92 2.20 -4.24
CA ILE A 52 -4.76 3.63 -4.51
C ILE A 52 -6.12 4.27 -4.31
N THR A 53 -6.19 5.21 -3.35
CA THR A 53 -7.43 5.86 -3.01
C THR A 53 -7.57 7.24 -3.63
N GLY A 54 -6.47 7.82 -4.12
CA GLY A 54 -6.56 9.11 -4.77
C GLY A 54 -5.26 9.47 -5.44
N LYS A 55 -5.36 10.33 -6.42
CA LYS A 55 -4.20 10.86 -7.11
C LYS A 55 -4.36 12.35 -7.24
N ARG A 56 -3.29 13.07 -7.01
CA ARG A 56 -3.30 14.52 -7.10
C ARG A 56 -1.99 15.00 -7.70
N VAL A 57 -2.03 16.15 -8.31
CA VAL A 57 -0.81 16.77 -8.80
C VAL A 57 -0.73 18.16 -8.24
N LYS A 58 0.47 18.62 -8.02
CA LYS A 58 0.72 20.00 -7.66
C LYS A 58 1.11 20.74 -8.93
N VAL A 59 0.44 21.86 -9.16
CA VAL A 59 0.66 22.64 -10.37
C VAL A 59 1.16 24.01 -9.96
N GLU A 60 2.25 24.45 -10.56
CA GLU A 60 2.81 25.77 -10.33
C GLU A 60 3.12 26.39 -11.67
N ARG A 61 2.55 27.58 -11.90
CA ARG A 61 2.78 28.34 -13.14
C ARG A 61 2.46 27.53 -14.39
N GLY A 62 1.40 26.70 -14.32
CA GLY A 62 0.98 25.90 -15.45
C GLY A 62 1.76 24.63 -15.66
N HIS A 63 2.68 24.31 -14.75
CA HIS A 63 3.49 23.09 -14.87
C HIS A 63 3.24 22.19 -13.69
N ILE A 64 3.22 20.89 -13.95
CA ILE A 64 3.11 19.89 -12.89
C ILE A 64 4.47 19.72 -12.24
N THR A 65 4.52 20.00 -10.93
CA THR A 65 5.79 19.94 -10.21
C THR A 65 5.88 18.69 -9.33
N GLU A 66 4.75 18.08 -8.99
CA GLU A 66 4.76 16.97 -8.08
C GLU A 66 3.53 16.10 -8.33
N TYR A 67 3.74 14.79 -8.29
CA TYR A 67 2.66 13.81 -8.38
C TYR A 67 2.47 13.20 -7.00
N ARG A 68 1.25 13.21 -6.47
CA ARG A 68 0.93 12.66 -5.15
C ARG A 68 -0.04 11.52 -5.28
N VAL A 69 0.19 10.48 -4.51
CA VAL A 69 -0.70 9.32 -4.50
C VAL A 69 -1.09 9.04 -3.05
N ASP A 70 -2.39 8.98 -2.82
CA ASP A 70 -2.93 8.53 -1.53
C ASP A 70 -3.17 7.03 -1.65
N MET A 71 -2.67 6.26 -0.71
CA MET A 71 -2.82 4.82 -0.81
C MET A 71 -2.96 4.17 0.56
N LYS A 72 -3.59 2.99 0.55
CA LYS A 72 -3.71 2.16 1.73
C LYS A 72 -2.84 0.93 1.52
N LEU A 73 -1.95 0.68 2.46
CA LEU A 73 -1.14 -0.52 2.43
C LEU A 73 -1.83 -1.59 3.25
N ILE A 74 -1.89 -2.78 2.69
CA ILE A 74 -2.54 -3.93 3.32
C ILE A 74 -1.46 -4.90 3.71
N PHE A 75 -1.41 -5.28 4.98
CA PHE A 75 -0.43 -6.25 5.42
C PHE A 75 -1.06 -7.20 6.42
N LEU A 76 -0.55 -8.42 6.42
CA LEU A 76 -1.09 -9.47 7.25
C LEU A 76 -0.49 -9.41 8.65
N LEU A 77 -1.33 -9.68 9.62
CA LEU A 77 -0.87 -9.80 11.01
C LEU A 77 -0.35 -11.22 11.24
N ASP A 78 0.72 -11.31 11.98
CA ASP A 78 1.29 -12.60 12.35
C ASP A 78 0.49 -13.30 13.43
#